data_80dd0440e89a54790cf85c1cbc04de68
#
_entry.id   80dd0440e89a54790cf85c1cbc04de68
#
_cell.length_a   1.000
_cell.length_b   1.000
_cell.length_c   1.000
_cell.angle_alpha   90.00
_cell.angle_beta   90.00
_cell.angle_gamma   90.00
#
_symmetry.space_group_name_H-M   'P 1'
#
loop_
_entity.id
_entity.type
_entity.pdbx_description
1 polymer ?
#
loop_
_entity_poly.entity_id
_entity_poly.type
_entity_poly.pdbx_seq_one_letter_code
_entity_poly.pdbx_strand_id
1 'polypeptide(L)'
;MASNVRFVDSLKVGAYSTQTSGGGGGGSNLTILNNVNNYLLTATGGTETIKGNPKLIFDGTRLGIGEASSGARLQVSDNSSDDLMLIKNSSTDKGIKVDGDGVLQLIEFDTLPTAKEGGIVYSSNNFYVGLG
;
A
#
# COMPACT_ATOMS: atom_id res chain seq x y z
N MET A 1 35.92 41.94 29.97
CA MET A 1 34.96 41.41 30.35
C MET A 1 34.20 40.71 29.49
N ALA A 2 34.08 40.02 29.45
CA ALA A 2 33.74 39.30 28.73
C ALA A 2 32.58 38.55 28.68
N SER A 3 32.17 38.37 28.51
CA SER A 3 31.26 37.90 28.46
C SER A 3 30.67 37.10 27.81
N ASN A 4 30.48 36.65 27.59
CA ASN A 4 29.90 36.15 27.20
C ASN A 4 29.35 35.35 26.82
N VAL A 5 29.06 35.04 26.95
CA VAL A 5 28.51 34.45 26.83
C VAL A 5 28.05 33.70 26.27
N ARG A 6 28.02 33.54 25.92
CA ARG A 6 27.78 33.17 25.45
C ARG A 6 27.33 32.11 25.20
N PHE A 7 27.13 31.79 25.29
CA PHE A 7 26.70 31.11 25.49
C PHE A 7 25.96 30.40 25.15
N VAL A 8 25.84 30.40 25.27
CA VAL A 8 24.84 30.23 25.22
C VAL A 8 24.26 29.64 24.23
N ASP A 9 24.24 30.19 23.73
CA ASP A 9 23.87 29.87 22.48
C ASP A 9 24.47 28.62 22.04
N SER A 10 25.54 28.35 22.53
CA SER A 10 26.15 27.09 22.31
C SER A 10 25.22 25.96 22.65
N LEU A 11 24.35 26.21 23.57
CA LEU A 11 23.35 25.20 23.90
C LEU A 11 22.39 24.96 22.79
N LYS A 12 22.04 26.02 22.16
CA LYS A 12 21.15 25.91 21.02
C LYS A 12 21.81 25.16 19.89
N VAL A 13 23.06 25.43 19.71
CA VAL A 13 23.84 24.71 18.72
C VAL A 13 23.89 23.24 19.05
N GLY A 14 24.01 22.91 20.31
CA GLY A 14 23.93 21.52 20.72
C GLY A 14 22.60 20.90 20.39
N ALA A 15 21.55 21.65 20.54
CA ALA A 15 20.23 21.17 20.13
C ALA A 15 20.14 21.00 18.60
N TYR A 16 20.83 21.84 17.88
CA TYR A 16 20.85 21.70 16.44
C TYR A 16 21.58 20.46 15.97
N SER A 17 22.61 20.10 16.65
CA SER A 17 23.38 18.95 16.21
C SER A 17 22.59 17.66 16.25
N THR A 18 21.56 17.61 17.04
CA THR A 18 20.70 16.44 17.06
C THR A 18 19.76 16.36 15.87
N GLN A 19 19.60 17.46 15.19
CA GLN A 19 18.71 17.51 14.05
C GLN A 19 19.42 17.16 12.75
N THR A 20 20.71 17.26 12.74
CA THR A 20 21.46 17.08 11.50
C THR A 20 21.64 15.63 11.11
N SER A 21 21.38 14.72 11.98
CA SER A 21 21.45 13.30 11.64
C SER A 21 20.34 12.86 10.69
N GLY A 22 19.39 13.72 10.41
CA GLY A 22 18.29 13.41 9.53
C GLY A 22 18.18 14.25 8.28
N GLY A 23 19.11 15.14 8.01
CA GLY A 23 19.10 15.91 6.76
C GLY A 23 17.81 16.67 6.49
N GLY A 24 17.84 17.97 6.75
CA GLY A 24 16.87 18.88 6.16
C GLY A 24 15.71 19.30 7.04
N GLY A 25 15.85 20.47 7.59
CA GLY A 25 14.79 21.44 7.82
C GLY A 25 13.66 21.11 8.77
N GLY A 26 13.69 21.71 9.96
CA GLY A 26 12.49 21.85 10.77
C GLY A 26 12.13 20.66 11.62
N GLY A 27 12.79 20.52 12.64
CA GLY A 27 12.67 19.73 13.85
C GLY A 27 11.40 18.96 14.21
N SER A 28 10.86 18.20 13.34
CA SER A 28 9.87 17.18 13.71
C SER A 28 10.58 15.84 13.87
N ASN A 29 10.51 15.24 15.02
CA ASN A 29 11.07 13.93 15.27
C ASN A 29 10.12 12.86 14.75
N LEU A 30 10.21 12.54 13.46
CA LEU A 30 9.42 11.46 12.88
C LEU A 30 9.75 10.13 13.55
N THR A 31 8.79 9.55 14.20
CA THR A 31 8.92 8.24 14.82
C THR A 31 8.42 7.15 13.88
N ILE A 32 9.24 6.15 13.66
CA ILE A 32 8.84 4.97 12.89
C ILE A 32 8.50 3.85 13.86
N LEU A 33 7.22 3.52 13.94
CA LEU A 33 6.74 2.40 14.73
C LEU A 33 6.88 1.10 13.94
N ASN A 34 7.19 0.00 14.63
CA ASN A 34 7.31 -1.31 14.02
C ASN A 34 8.27 -1.31 12.80
N ASN A 35 9.46 -0.75 13.03
CA ASN A 35 10.48 -0.61 12.00
C ASN A 35 11.15 -1.97 11.72
N VAL A 36 10.56 -2.76 10.87
CA VAL A 36 11.06 -4.06 10.44
C VAL A 36 11.43 -3.99 8.96
N ASN A 37 12.48 -4.68 8.60
CA ASN A 37 12.97 -4.69 7.22
C ASN A 37 11.88 -5.19 6.25
N ASN A 38 11.80 -4.55 5.09
CA ASN A 38 10.85 -4.86 4.03
C ASN A 38 9.40 -4.42 4.30
N TYR A 39 9.05 -3.95 5.48
CA TYR A 39 7.71 -3.44 5.73
C TYR A 39 7.49 -2.11 5.03
N LEU A 40 6.38 -1.98 4.34
CA LEU A 40 5.95 -0.69 3.79
C LEU A 40 5.43 0.19 4.91
N LEU A 41 5.82 1.45 4.85
CA LEU A 41 5.44 2.43 5.87
C LEU A 41 4.09 3.04 5.54
N THR A 42 3.24 3.12 6.53
CA THR A 42 1.89 3.68 6.42
C THR A 42 1.69 4.80 7.42
N ALA A 43 0.86 5.78 7.08
CA ALA A 43 0.46 6.83 7.99
C ALA A 43 -0.36 6.26 9.14
N THR A 44 -0.17 6.80 10.33
CA THR A 44 -0.90 6.39 11.54
C THR A 44 -2.10 7.28 11.83
N GLY A 45 -2.20 8.43 11.17
CA GLY A 45 -3.17 9.47 11.49
C GLY A 45 -2.71 10.39 12.62
N GLY A 46 -1.64 10.07 13.31
CA GLY A 46 -1.02 10.91 14.32
C GLY A 46 0.04 11.84 13.72
N THR A 47 0.40 12.87 14.47
CA THR A 47 1.48 13.75 14.08
C THR A 47 2.83 13.06 14.30
N GLU A 48 3.72 13.23 13.33
CA GLU A 48 5.11 12.79 13.44
C GLU A 48 5.29 11.29 13.65
N THR A 49 4.31 10.47 13.22
CA THR A 49 4.44 9.02 13.32
C THR A 49 4.02 8.32 12.03
N ILE A 50 4.83 7.36 11.63
CA ILE A 50 4.51 6.40 10.57
C ILE A 50 4.78 5.00 11.12
N LYS A 51 4.22 3.99 10.47
CA LYS A 51 4.28 2.62 10.97
C LYS A 51 4.61 1.64 9.86
N GLY A 52 5.51 0.73 10.14
CA GLY A 52 5.74 -0.45 9.30
C GLY A 52 4.57 -1.42 9.38
N ASN A 53 4.06 -1.84 8.24
CA ASN A 53 2.90 -2.71 8.17
C ASN A 53 3.33 -4.16 7.91
N PRO A 54 3.10 -5.09 8.87
CA PRO A 54 3.52 -6.49 8.71
C PRO A 54 2.72 -7.25 7.65
N LYS A 55 1.61 -6.69 7.20
CA LYS A 55 0.76 -7.27 6.17
C LYS A 55 0.97 -6.61 4.80
N LEU A 56 1.96 -5.75 4.66
CA LEU A 56 2.28 -5.07 3.41
C LEU A 56 3.80 -4.97 3.31
N ILE A 57 4.39 -5.83 2.51
CA ILE A 57 5.84 -5.98 2.42
C ILE A 57 6.35 -5.79 0.99
N PHE A 58 7.57 -5.29 0.87
CA PHE A 58 8.29 -5.24 -0.39
C PHE A 58 9.78 -5.51 -0.15
N ASP A 59 10.28 -6.61 -0.67
CA ASP A 59 11.65 -7.06 -0.47
C ASP A 59 12.64 -6.55 -1.54
N GLY A 60 12.21 -5.60 -2.34
CA GLY A 60 12.98 -5.08 -3.47
C GLY A 60 12.68 -5.81 -4.79
N THR A 61 11.96 -6.90 -4.74
CA THR A 61 11.64 -7.75 -5.90
C THR A 61 10.19 -8.18 -5.92
N ARG A 62 9.59 -8.40 -4.75
CA ARG A 62 8.26 -8.98 -4.57
C ARG A 62 7.41 -8.12 -3.66
N LEU A 63 6.13 -7.99 -4.02
CA LEU A 63 5.12 -7.32 -3.19
C LEU A 63 4.19 -8.39 -2.60
N GLY A 64 4.08 -8.38 -1.27
CA GLY A 64 3.17 -9.23 -0.53
C GLY A 64 2.11 -8.41 0.19
N ILE A 65 0.88 -8.84 0.11
CA ILE A 65 -0.27 -8.28 0.83
C ILE A 65 -0.91 -9.42 1.60
N GLY A 66 -0.99 -9.27 2.92
CA GLY A 66 -1.55 -10.29 3.80
C GLY A 66 -0.52 -11.26 4.38
N GLU A 67 0.65 -11.37 3.77
CA GLU A 67 1.70 -12.33 4.15
C GLU A 67 2.97 -11.63 4.65
N ALA A 68 3.74 -12.34 5.47
CA ALA A 68 5.03 -11.88 5.96
C ALA A 68 6.17 -12.12 4.95
N SER A 69 5.95 -12.94 3.95
CA SER A 69 6.91 -13.19 2.86
C SER A 69 6.16 -13.60 1.60
N SER A 70 6.60 -13.11 0.46
CA SER A 70 5.96 -13.40 -0.82
C SER A 70 6.67 -14.52 -1.58
N GLY A 71 5.92 -15.48 -2.07
CA GLY A 71 6.40 -16.56 -2.92
C GLY A 71 6.40 -16.21 -4.41
N ALA A 72 5.73 -15.12 -4.78
CA ALA A 72 5.57 -14.64 -6.14
C ALA A 72 5.95 -13.16 -6.25
N ARG A 73 6.04 -12.61 -7.47
CA ARG A 73 6.30 -11.17 -7.69
C ARG A 73 5.23 -10.29 -7.05
N LEU A 74 3.98 -10.70 -7.14
CA LEU A 74 2.86 -10.16 -6.39
C LEU A 74 2.13 -11.32 -5.75
N GLN A 75 1.96 -11.28 -4.46
CA GLN A 75 1.16 -12.23 -3.70
C GLN A 75 0.15 -11.47 -2.87
N VAL A 76 -1.11 -11.86 -2.98
CA VAL A 76 -2.19 -11.43 -2.10
C VAL A 76 -2.71 -12.66 -1.41
N SER A 77 -2.72 -12.67 -0.10
CA SER A 77 -3.23 -13.78 0.69
C SER A 77 -3.92 -13.28 1.94
N ASP A 78 -4.95 -13.97 2.32
CA ASP A 78 -5.65 -13.77 3.56
C ASP A 78 -6.19 -15.12 4.04
N ASN A 79 -6.59 -15.16 5.30
CA ASN A 79 -7.18 -16.33 5.92
C ASN A 79 -8.65 -16.08 6.33
N SER A 80 -9.24 -15.02 5.83
CA SER A 80 -10.67 -14.74 5.95
C SER A 80 -11.43 -15.26 4.73
N SER A 81 -12.74 -15.11 4.75
CA SER A 81 -13.61 -15.41 3.62
C SER A 81 -13.80 -14.21 2.69
N ASP A 82 -13.06 -13.14 2.90
CA ASP A 82 -13.16 -11.93 2.10
C ASP A 82 -12.53 -12.12 0.72
N ASP A 83 -12.98 -11.35 -0.25
CA ASP A 83 -12.41 -11.38 -1.59
C ASP A 83 -10.92 -10.99 -1.57
N LEU A 84 -10.05 -11.79 -2.18
CA LEU A 84 -8.61 -11.52 -2.25
C LEU A 84 -8.28 -10.39 -3.20
N MET A 85 -9.04 -10.22 -4.25
CA MET A 85 -8.84 -9.18 -5.24
C MET A 85 -10.16 -8.77 -5.87
N LEU A 86 -10.38 -7.47 -5.97
CA LEU A 86 -11.53 -6.92 -6.67
C LEU A 86 -11.08 -5.75 -7.56
N ILE A 87 -11.28 -5.89 -8.86
CA ILE A 87 -11.04 -4.85 -9.85
C ILE A 87 -12.37 -4.59 -10.54
N LYS A 88 -12.96 -3.45 -10.28
CA LYS A 88 -14.27 -3.11 -10.83
C LYS A 88 -14.39 -1.66 -11.21
N ASN A 89 -15.34 -1.37 -12.07
CA ASN A 89 -15.79 -0.01 -12.36
C ASN A 89 -16.79 0.42 -11.28
N SER A 90 -16.50 1.50 -10.57
CA SER A 90 -17.34 1.99 -9.47
C SER A 90 -18.73 2.45 -9.89
N SER A 91 -18.92 2.78 -11.17
CA SER A 91 -20.22 3.25 -11.68
C SER A 91 -21.14 2.10 -12.10
N THR A 92 -20.58 0.95 -12.46
CA THR A 92 -21.37 -0.18 -13.00
C THR A 92 -21.26 -1.43 -12.15
N ASP A 93 -20.38 -1.44 -11.15
CA ASP A 93 -20.03 -2.61 -10.34
C ASP A 93 -19.58 -3.82 -11.16
N LYS A 94 -19.14 -3.61 -12.39
CA LYS A 94 -18.68 -4.67 -13.29
C LYS A 94 -17.16 -4.78 -13.28
N GLY A 95 -16.64 -5.99 -13.34
CA GLY A 95 -15.22 -6.24 -13.28
C GLY A 95 -14.87 -7.69 -13.06
N ILE A 96 -13.77 -7.91 -12.39
CA ILE A 96 -13.27 -9.25 -12.03
C ILE A 96 -12.94 -9.30 -10.55
N LYS A 97 -13.08 -10.46 -9.96
CA LYS A 97 -12.62 -10.70 -8.60
C LYS A 97 -11.99 -12.08 -8.43
N VAL A 98 -11.17 -12.21 -7.40
CA VAL A 98 -10.74 -13.49 -6.86
C VAL A 98 -11.30 -13.54 -5.45
N ASP A 99 -12.18 -14.49 -5.18
CA ASP A 99 -12.81 -14.63 -3.87
C ASP A 99 -11.89 -15.29 -2.84
N GLY A 100 -12.38 -15.42 -1.62
CA GLY A 100 -11.63 -16.01 -0.52
C GLY A 100 -11.24 -17.48 -0.73
N ASP A 101 -11.95 -18.18 -1.59
CA ASP A 101 -11.63 -19.57 -1.95
C ASP A 101 -10.65 -19.65 -3.14
N GLY A 102 -10.24 -18.50 -3.69
CA GLY A 102 -9.31 -18.42 -4.81
C GLY A 102 -9.97 -18.60 -6.17
N VAL A 103 -11.29 -18.51 -6.26
CA VAL A 103 -12.00 -18.64 -7.53
C VAL A 103 -12.00 -17.31 -8.28
N LEU A 104 -11.50 -17.32 -9.51
CA LEU A 104 -11.59 -16.18 -10.42
C LEU A 104 -13.02 -16.06 -10.98
N GLN A 105 -13.65 -14.92 -10.73
CA GLN A 105 -15.01 -14.63 -11.19
C GLN A 105 -15.03 -13.40 -12.09
N LEU A 106 -15.75 -13.47 -13.18
CA LEU A 106 -16.18 -12.32 -13.95
C LEU A 106 -17.54 -11.87 -13.42
N ILE A 107 -17.65 -10.61 -13.02
CA ILE A 107 -18.90 -10.08 -12.48
C ILE A 107 -19.90 -9.96 -13.64
N GLU A 108 -21.06 -10.53 -13.46
CA GLU A 108 -22.06 -10.65 -14.52
C GLU A 108 -22.56 -9.29 -15.01
N PHE A 109 -22.71 -9.15 -16.31
CA PHE A 109 -23.38 -8.01 -16.94
C PHE A 109 -24.86 -8.33 -17.14
N ASP A 110 -25.72 -7.42 -16.70
CA ASP A 110 -27.18 -7.53 -16.88
C ASP A 110 -27.57 -7.44 -18.36
N THR A 111 -26.79 -6.70 -19.12
CA THR A 111 -26.94 -6.58 -20.57
C THR A 111 -25.56 -6.72 -21.21
N LEU A 112 -25.50 -7.44 -22.30
CA LEU A 112 -24.25 -7.65 -23.02
C LEU A 112 -23.68 -6.31 -23.52
N PRO A 113 -22.48 -5.94 -23.12
CA PRO A 113 -21.87 -4.71 -23.60
C PRO A 113 -21.42 -4.85 -25.05
N THR A 114 -21.11 -3.72 -25.69
CA THR A 114 -20.53 -3.72 -27.02
C THR A 114 -19.24 -4.56 -27.04
N ALA A 115 -19.17 -5.47 -27.99
CA ALA A 115 -18.02 -6.36 -28.14
C ALA A 115 -16.73 -5.57 -28.32
N LYS A 116 -15.68 -6.06 -27.69
CA LYS A 116 -14.31 -5.57 -27.88
C LYS A 116 -13.45 -6.75 -28.28
N GLU A 117 -12.64 -6.58 -29.29
CA GLU A 117 -11.74 -7.64 -29.75
C GLU A 117 -10.89 -8.19 -28.60
N GLY A 118 -10.90 -9.51 -28.45
CA GLY A 118 -10.17 -10.20 -27.38
C GLY A 118 -10.80 -10.05 -25.99
N GLY A 119 -11.88 -9.31 -25.86
CA GLY A 119 -12.57 -9.15 -24.57
C GLY A 119 -13.37 -10.39 -24.20
N ILE A 120 -13.41 -10.70 -22.90
CA ILE A 120 -14.24 -11.78 -22.34
C ILE A 120 -15.27 -11.16 -21.41
N VAL A 121 -16.51 -11.55 -21.55
CA VAL A 121 -17.64 -11.06 -20.75
C VAL A 121 -18.49 -12.23 -20.28
N TYR A 122 -18.97 -12.14 -19.04
CA TYR A 122 -20.00 -13.04 -18.53
C TYR A 122 -21.33 -12.29 -18.45
N SER A 123 -22.35 -12.83 -19.07
CA SER A 123 -23.69 -12.25 -19.06
C SER A 123 -24.73 -13.33 -19.34
N SER A 124 -25.90 -13.28 -18.69
CA SER A 124 -27.01 -14.21 -18.88
C SER A 124 -26.58 -15.68 -18.82
N ASN A 125 -25.74 -16.01 -17.82
CA ASN A 125 -25.20 -17.36 -17.60
C ASN A 125 -24.31 -17.88 -18.74
N ASN A 126 -23.76 -17.00 -19.58
CA ASN A 126 -22.90 -17.39 -20.69
C ASN A 126 -21.62 -16.55 -20.73
N PHE A 127 -20.57 -17.16 -21.24
CA PHE A 127 -19.34 -16.47 -21.57
C PHE A 127 -19.36 -16.03 -23.03
N TYR A 128 -19.00 -14.78 -23.26
CA TYR A 128 -18.89 -14.18 -24.58
C TYR A 128 -17.47 -13.75 -24.84
N VAL A 129 -16.97 -13.98 -26.01
CA VAL A 129 -15.67 -13.50 -26.47
C VAL A 129 -15.89 -12.52 -27.60
N GLY A 130 -15.30 -11.33 -27.47
CA GLY A 130 -15.35 -10.30 -28.51
C GLY A 130 -14.41 -10.68 -29.66
N LEU A 131 -14.99 -10.92 -30.82
CA LEU A 131 -14.24 -11.11 -32.06
C LEU A 131 -14.26 -9.80 -32.86
N GLY A 132 -13.14 -9.47 -33.47
CA GLY A 132 -13.01 -8.28 -34.31
C GLY A 132 -13.63 -8.45 -35.67
#